data_af19000a73465c9ad5ad6ee49b8776d9
#
_entry.id   af19000a73465c9ad5ad6ee49b8776d9
#
_cell.length_a   1.000
_cell.length_b   1.000
_cell.length_c   1.000
_cell.angle_alpha   90.00
_cell.angle_beta   90.00
_cell.angle_gamma   90.00
#
_symmetry.space_group_name_H-M   'P 1'
#
loop_
_entity.id
_entity.type
_entity.pdbx_description
1 polymer ?
#
loop_
_entity_poly.entity_id
_entity_poly.type
_entity_poly.pdbx_seq_one_letter_code
_entity_poly.pdbx_strand_id
1 'polypeptide(L)'
;PTPAPYTQPYSGTAEDPLLLERTTMSKAWFERLEPAMRQESFKKLKAFLDAEKRAGKTIYPPPHLIHSWSRTTPLEQVKVVIVGQDPYHQPGQACGHCFSVPKGKAVPASLQNIYKELKAEFPNDFVPPRHGYVRGVTISCRRLRFHTHTHASCLEGWARQGVLLLNACLV
;
A
#
# COMPACT_ATOMS: atom_id res chain seq x y z
N PRO A 1 -5.71 16.57 6.83
CA PRO A 1 -6.24 16.03 8.08
C PRO A 1 -5.98 14.52 8.12
N THR A 2 -5.32 14.07 9.19
CA THR A 2 -5.13 12.64 9.45
C THR A 2 -6.52 12.04 9.67
N PRO A 3 -6.92 10.97 8.95
CA PRO A 3 -8.21 10.35 9.20
C PRO A 3 -8.30 9.88 10.65
N ALA A 4 -9.50 9.96 11.24
CA ALA A 4 -9.74 9.47 12.60
C ALA A 4 -9.29 8.01 12.73
N PRO A 5 -8.76 7.60 13.90
CA PRO A 5 -8.33 6.23 14.10
C PRO A 5 -9.51 5.27 13.94
N TYR A 6 -9.29 4.20 13.16
CA TYR A 6 -10.29 3.15 13.03
C TYR A 6 -10.41 2.37 14.33
N THR A 7 -11.58 2.46 14.98
CA THR A 7 -11.82 1.91 16.31
C THR A 7 -12.57 0.57 16.30
N GLN A 8 -13.20 0.23 15.18
CA GLN A 8 -14.00 -0.99 15.06
C GLN A 8 -13.12 -2.26 15.03
N PRO A 9 -13.70 -3.44 15.34
CA PRO A 9 -13.01 -4.72 15.13
C PRO A 9 -12.64 -4.95 13.66
N TYR A 10 -11.59 -5.74 13.40
CA TYR A 10 -11.24 -6.17 12.04
C TYR A 10 -12.34 -7.04 11.43
N SER A 11 -13.02 -7.85 12.25
CA SER A 11 -14.18 -8.67 11.83
C SER A 11 -15.44 -7.84 11.49
N GLY A 12 -15.38 -6.52 11.63
CA GLY A 12 -16.52 -5.64 11.38
C GLY A 12 -17.57 -5.70 12.49
N THR A 13 -18.81 -5.47 12.11
CA THR A 13 -19.98 -5.58 13.00
C THR A 13 -20.83 -6.79 12.62
N ALA A 14 -21.85 -7.11 13.45
CA ALA A 14 -22.80 -8.17 13.13
C ALA A 14 -23.58 -7.86 11.85
N GLU A 15 -23.89 -6.58 11.60
CA GLU A 15 -24.61 -6.10 10.43
C GLU A 15 -23.71 -5.99 9.18
N ASP A 16 -22.43 -5.66 9.36
CA ASP A 16 -21.45 -5.55 8.27
C ASP A 16 -20.11 -6.19 8.63
N PRO A 17 -19.94 -7.49 8.39
CA PRO A 17 -18.69 -8.20 8.63
C PRO A 17 -17.50 -7.71 7.77
N LEU A 18 -17.76 -6.97 6.70
CA LEU A 18 -16.76 -6.40 5.79
C LEU A 18 -16.63 -4.88 5.93
N LEU A 19 -17.00 -4.31 7.09
CA LEU A 19 -17.01 -2.88 7.32
C LEU A 19 -15.64 -2.23 7.05
N LEU A 20 -14.55 -2.86 7.47
CA LEU A 20 -13.19 -2.36 7.22
C LEU A 20 -12.93 -2.26 5.71
N GLU A 21 -13.17 -3.34 4.98
CA GLU A 21 -12.93 -3.41 3.54
C GLU A 21 -13.81 -2.40 2.81
N ARG A 22 -15.09 -2.36 3.13
CA ARG A 22 -16.07 -1.44 2.54
C ARG A 22 -15.70 0.03 2.73
N THR A 23 -15.16 0.37 3.89
CA THR A 23 -14.81 1.77 4.23
C THR A 23 -13.42 2.18 3.77
N THR A 24 -12.52 1.24 3.52
CA THR A 24 -11.10 1.52 3.24
C THR A 24 -10.64 1.13 1.84
N MET A 25 -11.38 0.27 1.13
CA MET A 25 -11.12 -0.05 -0.29
C MET A 25 -11.83 0.91 -1.24
N SER A 26 -11.35 1.02 -2.47
CA SER A 26 -12.17 1.62 -3.55
C SER A 26 -13.32 0.69 -3.92
N LYS A 27 -14.43 1.28 -4.37
CA LYS A 27 -15.66 0.54 -4.68
C LYS A 27 -15.43 -0.59 -5.69
N ALA A 28 -14.76 -0.31 -6.80
CA ALA A 28 -14.52 -1.30 -7.85
C ALA A 28 -13.71 -2.52 -7.35
N TRP A 29 -12.67 -2.28 -6.53
CA TRP A 29 -11.91 -3.34 -5.91
C TRP A 29 -12.73 -4.13 -4.89
N PHE A 30 -13.51 -3.42 -4.05
CA PHE A 30 -14.39 -4.08 -3.07
C PHE A 30 -15.37 -5.03 -3.76
N GLU A 31 -16.13 -4.56 -4.74
CA GLU A 31 -17.12 -5.36 -5.48
C GLU A 31 -16.48 -6.58 -6.15
N ARG A 32 -15.26 -6.43 -6.69
CA ARG A 32 -14.55 -7.52 -7.33
C ARG A 32 -14.07 -8.60 -6.36
N LEU A 33 -13.67 -8.20 -5.15
CA LEU A 33 -13.08 -9.08 -4.14
C LEU A 33 -14.10 -9.58 -3.10
N GLU A 34 -15.27 -8.97 -3.00
CA GLU A 34 -16.28 -9.30 -2.01
C GLU A 34 -16.60 -10.82 -1.95
N PRO A 35 -16.76 -11.56 -3.07
CA PRO A 35 -17.04 -13.01 -3.00
C PRO A 35 -15.92 -13.78 -2.30
N ALA A 36 -14.65 -13.42 -2.52
CA ALA A 36 -13.51 -14.03 -1.84
C ALA A 36 -13.44 -13.66 -0.35
N MET A 37 -13.75 -12.40 -0.02
CA MET A 37 -13.75 -11.91 1.35
C MET A 37 -14.89 -12.46 2.21
N ARG A 38 -15.92 -13.02 1.59
CA ARG A 38 -17.01 -13.72 2.29
C ARG A 38 -16.69 -15.17 2.66
N GLN A 39 -15.56 -15.71 2.18
CA GLN A 39 -15.14 -17.08 2.49
C GLN A 39 -14.75 -17.25 3.95
N GLU A 40 -14.87 -18.47 4.45
CA GLU A 40 -14.58 -18.82 5.84
C GLU A 40 -13.12 -18.58 6.21
N SER A 41 -12.20 -18.77 5.28
CA SER A 41 -10.78 -18.46 5.46
C SER A 41 -10.53 -16.99 5.79
N PHE A 42 -11.23 -16.08 5.10
CA PHE A 42 -11.10 -14.64 5.36
C PHE A 42 -11.72 -14.24 6.71
N LYS A 43 -12.85 -14.83 7.08
CA LYS A 43 -13.46 -14.62 8.40
C LYS A 43 -12.52 -15.06 9.53
N LYS A 44 -11.89 -16.24 9.39
CA LYS A 44 -10.90 -16.73 10.35
C LYS A 44 -9.69 -15.80 10.48
N LEU A 45 -9.19 -15.27 9.36
CA LEU A 45 -8.12 -14.29 9.36
C LEU A 45 -8.51 -13.03 10.15
N LYS A 46 -9.70 -12.49 9.93
CA LYS A 46 -10.17 -11.29 10.65
C LYS A 46 -10.35 -11.55 12.13
N ALA A 47 -10.91 -12.69 12.52
CA ALA A 47 -11.01 -13.10 13.91
C ALA A 47 -9.65 -13.25 14.59
N PHE A 48 -8.64 -13.76 13.87
CA PHE A 48 -7.25 -13.82 14.33
C PHE A 48 -6.69 -12.42 14.58
N LEU A 49 -6.86 -11.47 13.65
CA LEU A 49 -6.41 -10.09 13.83
C LEU A 49 -7.06 -9.40 15.03
N ASP A 50 -8.34 -9.66 15.28
CA ASP A 50 -9.02 -9.15 16.47
C ASP A 50 -8.48 -9.76 17.76
N ALA A 51 -8.09 -11.03 17.75
CA ALA A 51 -7.45 -11.68 18.88
C ALA A 51 -6.07 -11.08 19.17
N GLU A 52 -5.24 -10.86 18.13
CA GLU A 52 -3.94 -10.22 18.25
C GLU A 52 -4.06 -8.77 18.80
N LYS A 53 -5.03 -8.00 18.30
CA LYS A 53 -5.31 -6.65 18.80
C LYS A 53 -5.74 -6.66 20.28
N ARG A 54 -6.60 -7.61 20.68
CA ARG A 54 -7.01 -7.78 22.10
C ARG A 54 -5.85 -8.20 23.01
N ALA A 55 -4.89 -8.95 22.47
CA ALA A 55 -3.65 -9.31 23.14
C ALA A 55 -2.63 -8.16 23.25
N GLY A 56 -3.00 -6.94 22.80
CA GLY A 56 -2.15 -5.74 22.87
C GLY A 56 -1.08 -5.66 21.80
N LYS A 57 -1.09 -6.53 20.79
CA LYS A 57 -0.13 -6.47 19.69
C LYS A 57 -0.41 -5.31 18.77
N THR A 58 0.65 -4.67 18.32
CA THR A 58 0.57 -3.59 17.31
C THR A 58 0.57 -4.19 15.93
N ILE A 59 -0.46 -3.90 15.13
CA ILE A 59 -0.61 -4.36 13.76
C ILE A 59 -0.28 -3.22 12.81
N TYR A 60 0.55 -3.47 11.81
CA TYR A 60 0.93 -2.52 10.77
C TYR A 60 0.53 -3.02 9.37
N PRO A 61 0.09 -2.13 8.48
CA PRO A 61 -0.21 -0.71 8.67
C PRO A 61 -1.45 -0.48 9.53
N PRO A 62 -1.72 0.77 9.97
CA PRO A 62 -3.00 1.10 10.62
C PRO A 62 -4.19 0.72 9.73
N PRO A 63 -5.35 0.31 10.29
CA PRO A 63 -6.47 -0.23 9.51
C PRO A 63 -6.90 0.60 8.30
N HIS A 64 -6.93 1.93 8.43
CA HIS A 64 -7.30 2.84 7.34
C HIS A 64 -6.30 2.87 6.17
N LEU A 65 -5.09 2.32 6.36
CA LEU A 65 -4.05 2.24 5.33
C LEU A 65 -3.91 0.85 4.69
N ILE A 66 -4.47 -0.20 5.27
CA ILE A 66 -4.32 -1.58 4.77
C ILE A 66 -4.66 -1.68 3.28
N HIS A 67 -5.73 -1.01 2.86
CA HIS A 67 -6.22 -1.06 1.48
C HIS A 67 -5.87 0.19 0.65
N SER A 68 -4.81 0.94 1.02
CA SER A 68 -4.38 2.15 0.28
C SER A 68 -4.08 1.85 -1.20
N TRP A 69 -3.50 0.69 -1.49
CA TRP A 69 -3.23 0.22 -2.84
C TRP A 69 -4.48 0.26 -3.74
N SER A 70 -5.66 -0.10 -3.23
CA SER A 70 -6.91 -0.14 -4.00
C SER A 70 -7.44 1.25 -4.35
N ARG A 71 -7.15 2.25 -3.51
CA ARG A 71 -7.58 3.64 -3.72
C ARG A 71 -6.64 4.40 -4.64
N THR A 72 -5.38 3.96 -4.70
CA THR A 72 -4.34 4.64 -5.48
C THR A 72 -4.24 4.09 -6.89
N THR A 73 -4.47 2.77 -7.07
CA THR A 73 -4.44 2.10 -8.37
C THR A 73 -5.84 1.58 -8.70
N PRO A 74 -6.64 2.29 -9.53
CA PRO A 74 -7.94 1.79 -9.98
C PRO A 74 -7.79 0.45 -10.69
N LEU A 75 -8.78 -0.45 -10.52
CA LEU A 75 -8.73 -1.82 -11.06
C LEU A 75 -8.50 -1.83 -12.58
N GLU A 76 -9.19 -0.94 -13.29
CA GLU A 76 -9.13 -0.86 -14.76
C GLU A 76 -7.81 -0.24 -15.28
N GLN A 77 -7.04 0.37 -14.39
CA GLN A 77 -5.77 1.02 -14.74
C GLN A 77 -4.54 0.18 -14.40
N VAL A 78 -4.72 -1.02 -13.84
CA VAL A 78 -3.61 -1.91 -13.51
C VAL A 78 -2.88 -2.34 -14.77
N LYS A 79 -1.58 -2.03 -14.82
CA LYS A 79 -0.65 -2.40 -15.91
C LYS A 79 0.43 -3.38 -15.46
N VAL A 80 0.88 -3.21 -14.22
CA VAL A 80 1.95 -4.01 -13.61
C VAL A 80 1.55 -4.32 -12.17
N VAL A 81 1.85 -5.52 -11.70
CA VAL A 81 1.67 -5.92 -10.31
C VAL A 81 3.04 -6.23 -9.71
N ILE A 82 3.36 -5.56 -8.61
CA ILE A 82 4.53 -5.86 -7.79
C ILE A 82 4.04 -6.42 -6.47
N VAL A 83 4.51 -7.63 -6.14
CA VAL A 83 4.15 -8.30 -4.88
C VAL A 83 5.38 -8.32 -3.98
N GLY A 84 5.33 -7.56 -2.88
CA GLY A 84 6.29 -7.67 -1.79
C GLY A 84 5.91 -8.80 -0.83
N GLN A 85 6.68 -9.00 0.23
CA GLN A 85 6.47 -10.06 1.20
C GLN A 85 5.44 -9.63 2.26
N ASP A 86 5.82 -8.74 3.15
CA ASP A 86 5.05 -8.25 4.30
C ASP A 86 5.25 -6.74 4.50
N PRO A 87 4.38 -6.07 5.25
CA PRO A 87 4.55 -4.66 5.57
C PRO A 87 5.76 -4.41 6.48
N TYR A 88 6.32 -3.22 6.40
CA TYR A 88 7.34 -2.79 7.35
C TYR A 88 6.79 -2.76 8.78
N HIS A 89 7.58 -3.25 9.74
CA HIS A 89 7.17 -3.43 11.13
C HIS A 89 7.56 -2.27 12.06
N GLN A 90 8.27 -1.25 11.57
CA GLN A 90 8.60 -0.09 12.40
C GLN A 90 7.45 0.93 12.43
N PRO A 91 7.27 1.65 13.56
CA PRO A 91 6.20 2.61 13.71
C PRO A 91 6.14 3.65 12.59
N GLY A 92 5.00 3.69 11.90
CA GLY A 92 4.73 4.65 10.84
C GLY A 92 5.49 4.43 9.53
N GLN A 93 6.07 3.24 9.29
CA GLN A 93 6.69 2.90 8.01
C GLN A 93 5.67 2.32 7.02
N ALA A 94 4.87 1.34 7.45
CA ALA A 94 3.88 0.72 6.59
C ALA A 94 2.77 1.70 6.21
N CYS A 95 2.46 1.79 4.92
CA CYS A 95 1.47 2.72 4.36
C CYS A 95 0.46 2.07 3.40
N GLY A 96 0.42 0.73 3.36
CA GLY A 96 -0.49 -0.03 2.51
C GLY A 96 -0.03 -0.16 1.05
N HIS A 97 1.24 0.11 0.76
CA HIS A 97 1.90 -0.17 -0.51
C HIS A 97 3.22 -0.89 -0.23
N CYS A 98 3.52 -1.98 -0.93
CA CYS A 98 4.79 -2.66 -0.75
C CYS A 98 5.97 -1.74 -1.09
N PHE A 99 7.09 -1.92 -0.40
CA PHE A 99 8.33 -1.14 -0.52
C PHE A 99 8.22 0.36 -0.21
N SER A 100 7.02 0.88 0.00
CA SER A 100 6.76 2.32 0.24
C SER A 100 6.83 2.68 1.72
N VAL A 101 7.32 3.88 2.01
CA VAL A 101 7.23 4.50 3.34
C VAL A 101 6.72 5.94 3.22
N PRO A 102 6.01 6.47 4.23
CA PRO A 102 5.54 7.85 4.24
C PRO A 102 6.69 8.86 4.22
N LYS A 103 6.36 10.09 3.84
CA LYS A 103 7.30 11.22 3.90
C LYS A 103 7.88 11.38 5.31
N GLY A 104 9.19 11.66 5.39
CA GLY A 104 9.90 11.86 6.66
C GLY A 104 10.40 10.57 7.31
N LYS A 105 10.12 9.41 6.74
CA LYS A 105 10.71 8.14 7.19
C LYS A 105 11.97 7.83 6.40
N ALA A 106 12.94 7.19 7.06
CA ALA A 106 14.15 6.71 6.42
C ALA A 106 13.81 5.68 5.33
N VAL A 107 14.58 5.70 4.24
CA VAL A 107 14.41 4.75 3.13
C VAL A 107 14.89 3.37 3.58
N PRO A 108 14.02 2.34 3.62
CA PRO A 108 14.42 0.99 3.99
C PRO A 108 15.41 0.37 3.00
N ALA A 109 16.20 -0.62 3.47
CA ALA A 109 17.23 -1.26 2.65
C ALA A 109 16.68 -1.89 1.36
N SER A 110 15.50 -2.51 1.42
CA SER A 110 14.82 -3.08 0.25
C SER A 110 14.51 -2.02 -0.82
N LEU A 111 14.02 -0.85 -0.42
CA LEU A 111 13.76 0.25 -1.35
C LEU A 111 15.06 0.89 -1.86
N GLN A 112 16.11 0.94 -1.03
CA GLN A 112 17.44 1.40 -1.47
C GLN A 112 18.01 0.50 -2.58
N ASN A 113 17.78 -0.82 -2.50
CA ASN A 113 18.22 -1.76 -3.55
C ASN A 113 17.47 -1.52 -4.86
N ILE A 114 16.16 -1.28 -4.81
CA ILE A 114 15.38 -0.87 -5.99
C ILE A 114 15.96 0.43 -6.60
N TYR A 115 16.29 1.41 -5.77
CA TYR A 115 16.87 2.67 -6.24
C TYR A 115 18.27 2.50 -6.84
N LYS A 116 19.10 1.59 -6.31
CA LYS A 116 20.42 1.27 -6.90
C LYS A 116 20.26 0.71 -8.30
N GLU A 117 19.35 -0.24 -8.48
CA GLU A 117 19.09 -0.84 -9.79
C GLU A 117 18.57 0.18 -10.80
N LEU A 118 17.58 0.98 -10.41
CA LEU A 118 17.06 2.04 -11.26
C LEU A 118 18.14 3.07 -11.62
N LYS A 119 19.07 3.37 -10.71
CA LYS A 119 20.17 4.28 -11.00
C LYS A 119 21.19 3.67 -11.95
N ALA A 120 21.43 2.37 -11.88
CA ALA A 120 22.31 1.66 -12.80
C ALA A 120 21.70 1.60 -14.21
N GLU A 121 20.40 1.30 -14.31
CA GLU A 121 19.68 1.18 -15.59
C GLU A 121 19.41 2.56 -16.23
N PHE A 122 19.13 3.58 -15.42
CA PHE A 122 18.77 4.94 -15.86
C PHE A 122 19.69 6.01 -15.25
N PRO A 123 21.00 6.01 -15.56
CA PRO A 123 21.99 6.84 -14.86
C PRO A 123 21.76 8.35 -15.02
N ASN A 124 21.17 8.77 -16.13
CA ASN A 124 20.91 10.18 -16.44
C ASN A 124 19.49 10.64 -16.08
N ASP A 125 18.54 9.69 -15.93
CA ASP A 125 17.12 9.99 -15.79
C ASP A 125 16.60 9.71 -14.37
N PHE A 126 17.32 8.89 -13.59
CA PHE A 126 16.93 8.56 -12.23
C PHE A 126 17.85 9.16 -11.17
N VAL A 127 17.29 9.99 -10.32
CA VAL A 127 17.95 10.53 -9.11
C VAL A 127 17.28 9.94 -7.88
N PRO A 128 17.98 9.07 -7.11
CA PRO A 128 17.42 8.52 -5.89
C PRO A 128 17.06 9.64 -4.91
N PRO A 129 15.85 9.63 -4.32
CA PRO A 129 15.48 10.62 -3.34
C PRO A 129 16.28 10.39 -2.03
N ARG A 130 16.69 11.45 -1.36
CA ARG A 130 17.42 11.38 -0.07
C ARG A 130 16.56 10.94 1.12
N HIS A 131 15.26 10.93 0.94
CA HIS A 131 14.24 10.48 1.91
C HIS A 131 13.24 9.62 1.14
N GLY A 132 12.47 8.75 1.82
CA GLY A 132 11.49 7.86 1.19
C GLY A 132 10.38 8.56 0.37
N TYR A 133 10.59 9.81 0.02
CA TYR A 133 9.71 10.68 -0.75
C TYR A 133 10.31 10.95 -2.14
N VAL A 134 9.73 10.34 -3.13
CA VAL A 134 10.07 10.60 -4.54
C VAL A 134 9.28 11.81 -5.02
N ARG A 135 9.91 12.98 -5.03
CA ARG A 135 9.40 14.14 -5.77
C ARG A 135 9.65 13.85 -7.25
N GLY A 136 8.57 13.53 -7.98
CA GLY A 136 8.59 13.50 -9.44
C GLY A 136 9.81 12.81 -10.05
N VAL A 137 9.96 11.50 -9.90
CA VAL A 137 10.84 10.76 -10.77
C VAL A 137 10.15 10.67 -12.10
N THR A 138 10.51 11.56 -12.99
CA THR A 138 10.32 11.34 -14.40
C THR A 138 11.31 10.25 -14.79
N ILE A 139 10.90 8.99 -14.75
CA ILE A 139 11.62 7.99 -15.54
C ILE A 139 11.25 8.34 -16.97
N SER A 140 12.08 9.17 -17.60
CA SER A 140 11.99 9.46 -19.01
C SER A 140 12.50 8.26 -19.80
N CYS A 141 11.85 7.12 -19.61
CA CYS A 141 11.96 6.09 -20.61
C CYS A 141 11.27 6.64 -21.86
N ARG A 142 12.00 6.87 -22.94
CA ARG A 142 11.46 7.34 -24.24
C ARG A 142 10.29 6.49 -24.75
N ARG A 143 10.08 5.28 -24.18
CA ARG A 143 8.94 4.38 -24.43
C ARG A 143 7.77 4.53 -23.47
N LEU A 144 7.97 5.13 -22.28
CA LEU A 144 6.91 5.32 -21.27
C LEU A 144 6.95 6.78 -20.82
N ARG A 145 6.15 7.64 -21.47
CA ARG A 145 5.98 9.05 -21.09
C ARG A 145 5.22 9.15 -19.75
N PHE A 146 5.94 9.16 -18.63
CA PHE A 146 5.37 9.40 -17.32
C PHE A 146 5.74 10.80 -16.83
N HIS A 147 4.81 11.72 -16.98
CA HIS A 147 4.90 13.06 -16.39
C HIS A 147 3.96 13.12 -15.20
N THR A 148 4.48 13.12 -13.99
CA THR A 148 3.66 13.41 -12.82
C THR A 148 4.36 14.35 -11.85
N HIS A 149 3.81 15.54 -11.73
CA HIS A 149 4.06 16.46 -10.63
C HIS A 149 3.07 16.13 -9.50
N THR A 150 3.35 15.14 -8.65
CA THR A 150 2.50 14.87 -7.50
C THR A 150 3.31 14.84 -6.21
N HIS A 151 2.81 15.56 -5.22
CA HIS A 151 3.30 15.56 -3.84
C HIS A 151 2.88 14.28 -3.10
N ALA A 152 3.11 13.11 -3.70
CA ALA A 152 2.72 11.84 -3.12
C ALA A 152 3.89 11.15 -2.40
N SER A 153 3.58 10.38 -1.39
CA SER A 153 4.55 9.62 -0.61
C SER A 153 5.16 8.51 -1.46
N CYS A 154 6.49 8.49 -1.56
CA CYS A 154 7.26 7.34 -2.01
C CYS A 154 6.87 6.78 -3.40
N LEU A 155 6.42 5.51 -3.47
CA LEU A 155 6.03 4.86 -4.72
C LEU A 155 4.57 5.12 -5.15
N GLU A 156 3.84 5.96 -4.44
CA GLU A 156 2.47 6.32 -4.83
C GLU A 156 2.38 6.92 -6.24
N GLY A 157 3.43 7.60 -6.70
CA GLY A 157 3.54 8.07 -8.07
C GLY A 157 3.52 6.94 -9.11
N TRP A 158 4.06 5.78 -8.77
CA TRP A 158 3.98 4.57 -9.61
C TRP A 158 2.59 3.97 -9.56
N ALA A 159 2.01 3.89 -8.35
CA ALA A 159 0.67 3.36 -8.15
C ALA A 159 -0.38 4.13 -8.97
N ARG A 160 -0.31 5.46 -8.99
CA ARG A 160 -1.19 6.32 -9.81
C ARG A 160 -1.03 6.14 -11.32
N GLN A 161 0.04 5.48 -11.77
CA GLN A 161 0.32 5.20 -13.18
C GLN A 161 -0.03 3.75 -13.56
N GLY A 162 -0.61 3.00 -12.64
CA GLY A 162 -1.07 1.64 -12.87
C GLY A 162 -0.12 0.54 -12.37
N VAL A 163 0.85 0.89 -11.50
CA VAL A 163 1.65 -0.12 -10.81
C VAL A 163 0.94 -0.51 -9.49
N LEU A 164 0.33 -1.67 -9.46
CA LEU A 164 -0.30 -2.20 -8.27
C LEU A 164 0.76 -2.73 -7.30
N LEU A 165 0.87 -2.09 -6.13
CA LEU A 165 1.90 -2.37 -5.13
C LEU A 165 1.28 -3.14 -3.95
N LEU A 166 1.35 -4.45 -3.98
CA LEU A 166 0.78 -5.35 -2.97
C LEU A 166 1.87 -6.02 -2.13
N ASN A 167 1.52 -6.44 -0.92
CA ASN A 167 2.26 -7.45 -0.18
C ASN A 167 1.49 -8.77 -0.21
N ALA A 168 2.20 -9.90 -0.14
CA ALA A 168 1.58 -11.22 0.00
C ALA A 168 0.82 -11.31 1.33
N CYS A 169 1.32 -10.64 2.37
CA CYS A 169 0.67 -10.43 3.65
C CYS A 169 0.35 -8.93 3.80
N LEU A 170 -0.91 -8.54 4.02
CA LEU A 170 -1.29 -7.12 4.07
C LEU A 170 -1.11 -6.48 5.45
N VAL A 171 -0.96 -7.29 6.49
CA VAL A 171 -0.74 -6.88 7.88
C VAL A 171 0.22 -7.81 8.58
#